data_cc1d25815c4cf8f0ff75dc542657b54d
#
_entry.id   cc1d25815c4cf8f0ff75dc542657b54d
#
_cell.length_a   1.000
_cell.length_b   1.000
_cell.length_c   1.000
_cell.angle_alpha   90.00
_cell.angle_beta   90.00
_cell.angle_gamma   90.00
#
_symmetry.space_group_name_H-M   'P 1'
#
loop_
_entity.id
_entity.type
_entity.pdbx_description
1 polymer ?
#
loop_
_entity_poly.entity_id
_entity_poly.type
_entity_poly.pdbx_seq_one_letter_code
_entity_poly.pdbx_strand_id
1 'polypeptide(L)'
;MAEAMTRHTGEVDVYHIGPNAGLGSRHNVSHWGCGAKEARISQAAWNRFYYYLTTDERCGDLMTEVKDADHKLYELDPMRLAQPRSEYPCTAPARLRIGPDWLAYAGNWMTEWERTGNTTYRDKIIAGMKSIAALPNRLFTGPKALGFDPSTGIITTECDPKLETTNHLMTIMGGFEIANEMMRMID
;
A
#
# COMPACT_ATOMS: atom_id res chain seq x y z
N MET A 1 16.20 -0.95 -11.77
CA MET A 1 15.27 0.21 -11.71
C MET A 1 14.87 0.53 -10.26
N ALA A 2 14.40 -0.41 -9.48
CA ALA A 2 14.02 -0.22 -8.07
C ALA A 2 15.16 0.27 -7.18
N GLU A 3 16.35 -0.33 -7.27
CA GLU A 3 17.54 0.15 -6.55
C GLU A 3 17.95 1.59 -6.95
N ALA A 4 17.79 1.93 -8.22
CA ALA A 4 18.08 3.28 -8.69
C ALA A 4 17.07 4.30 -8.14
N MET A 5 15.80 3.93 -8.02
CA MET A 5 14.78 4.78 -7.40
C MET A 5 15.03 4.95 -5.90
N THR A 6 15.42 3.90 -5.20
CA THR A 6 15.76 3.94 -3.78
C THR A 6 16.93 4.89 -3.50
N ARG A 7 17.99 4.81 -4.30
CA ARG A 7 19.15 5.71 -4.20
C ARG A 7 18.80 7.15 -4.56
N HIS A 8 17.93 7.35 -5.53
CA HIS A 8 17.56 8.69 -5.98
C HIS A 8 16.67 9.43 -4.97
N THR A 9 15.83 8.73 -4.24
CA THR A 9 14.95 9.33 -3.24
C THR A 9 15.64 9.55 -1.89
N GLY A 10 16.87 9.07 -1.69
CA GLY A 10 17.56 9.10 -0.40
C GLY A 10 16.89 8.25 0.68
N GLU A 11 15.89 7.47 0.33
CA GLU A 11 15.24 6.50 1.20
C GLU A 11 15.88 5.13 1.00
N VAL A 12 16.29 4.57 2.09
CA VAL A 12 16.82 3.22 2.12
C VAL A 12 15.63 2.26 2.13
N ASP A 13 15.69 1.24 1.33
CA ASP A 13 15.01 -0.02 1.60
C ASP A 13 13.55 -0.14 1.19
N VAL A 14 13.20 0.36 0.02
CA VAL A 14 11.94 -0.07 -0.61
C VAL A 14 11.97 -1.59 -0.89
N TYR A 15 13.16 -2.17 -1.02
CA TYR A 15 13.38 -3.58 -1.37
C TYR A 15 14.37 -4.30 -0.45
N HIS A 16 14.72 -3.75 0.70
CA HIS A 16 15.61 -4.43 1.65
C HIS A 16 14.85 -4.96 2.85
N ILE A 17 15.35 -6.05 3.43
CA ILE A 17 14.89 -6.54 4.72
C ILE A 17 15.26 -5.50 5.78
N GLY A 18 14.30 -4.75 6.23
CA GLY A 18 14.49 -3.69 7.21
C GLY A 18 13.17 -3.12 7.70
N PRO A 19 13.19 -2.22 8.67
CA PRO A 19 11.97 -1.68 9.26
C PRO A 19 11.09 -0.92 8.25
N ASN A 20 11.66 -0.48 7.13
CA ASN A 20 10.94 0.26 6.10
C ASN A 20 10.73 -0.55 4.81
N ALA A 21 11.03 -1.86 4.79
CA ALA A 21 10.85 -2.68 3.60
C ALA A 21 9.40 -2.60 3.07
N GLY A 22 9.24 -2.38 1.78
CA GLY A 22 7.94 -2.18 1.13
C GLY A 22 7.31 -0.80 1.34
N LEU A 23 7.96 0.10 2.09
CA LEU A 23 7.52 1.48 2.27
C LEU A 23 8.53 2.43 1.65
N GLY A 24 8.03 3.46 1.00
CA GLY A 24 8.86 4.48 0.38
C GLY A 24 8.39 5.89 0.70
N SER A 25 9.25 6.83 0.40
CA SER A 25 8.90 8.24 0.36
C SER A 25 9.18 8.78 -1.03
N ARG A 26 8.25 9.56 -1.56
CA ARG A 26 8.42 10.20 -2.87
C ARG A 26 9.56 11.21 -2.87
N HIS A 27 9.77 11.87 -1.74
CA HIS A 27 10.77 12.91 -1.55
C HIS A 27 11.48 12.67 -0.23
N ASN A 28 12.78 13.01 -0.17
CA ASN A 28 13.50 12.99 1.08
C ASN A 28 13.11 14.19 1.98
N VAL A 29 13.52 14.16 3.23
CA VAL A 29 13.18 15.20 4.19
C VAL A 29 13.76 16.59 3.84
N SER A 30 14.84 16.65 3.08
CA SER A 30 15.43 17.91 2.61
C SER A 30 14.80 18.44 1.32
N HIS A 31 14.03 17.58 0.62
CA HIS A 31 13.31 17.94 -0.59
C HIS A 31 11.82 17.73 -0.36
N TRP A 32 11.05 18.78 -0.25
CA TRP A 32 9.60 18.77 0.02
C TRP A 32 9.18 18.40 1.46
N GLY A 33 10.10 18.08 2.36
CA GLY A 33 9.76 17.81 3.77
C GLY A 33 8.78 16.65 3.97
N CYS A 34 8.85 15.62 3.14
CA CYS A 34 7.89 14.51 3.18
C CYS A 34 8.10 13.65 4.43
N GLY A 35 7.26 13.83 5.43
CA GLY A 35 7.32 13.09 6.70
C GLY A 35 6.55 11.76 6.69
N ALA A 36 5.73 11.51 5.68
CA ALA A 36 4.94 10.29 5.59
C ALA A 36 5.69 9.17 4.88
N LYS A 37 5.54 7.95 5.37
CA LYS A 37 5.99 6.72 4.71
C LYS A 37 4.79 6.01 4.14
N GLU A 38 4.75 5.88 2.84
CA GLU A 38 3.62 5.32 2.09
C GLU A 38 4.11 4.21 1.17
N ALA A 39 3.28 3.23 0.88
CA ALA A 39 3.61 2.20 -0.11
C ALA A 39 3.68 2.78 -1.53
N ARG A 40 2.88 3.77 -1.84
CA ARG A 40 2.75 4.55 -3.07
C ARG A 40 2.45 3.73 -4.32
N ILE A 41 3.35 2.86 -4.73
CA ILE A 41 3.24 2.02 -5.91
C ILE A 41 3.58 0.60 -5.50
N SER A 42 2.79 -0.37 -5.95
CA SER A 42 3.08 -1.78 -5.70
C SER A 42 4.41 -2.18 -6.34
N GLN A 43 5.35 -2.60 -5.52
CA GLN A 43 6.63 -3.09 -5.99
C GLN A 43 6.48 -4.45 -6.67
N ALA A 44 5.64 -5.33 -6.13
CA ALA A 44 5.44 -6.65 -6.70
C ALA A 44 4.68 -6.61 -8.03
N ALA A 45 3.57 -5.89 -8.12
CA ALA A 45 2.70 -5.88 -9.30
C ALA A 45 3.43 -5.47 -10.58
N TRP A 46 4.37 -4.54 -10.49
CA TRP A 46 5.11 -4.08 -11.66
C TRP A 46 6.36 -4.92 -11.95
N ASN A 47 7.01 -5.46 -10.93
CA ASN A 47 8.16 -6.33 -11.10
C ASN A 47 7.79 -7.72 -11.62
N ARG A 48 6.55 -8.19 -11.43
CA ARG A 48 6.13 -9.52 -11.88
C ARG A 48 6.26 -9.71 -13.38
N PHE A 49 6.04 -8.67 -14.19
CA PHE A 49 6.19 -8.75 -15.64
C PHE A 49 7.62 -9.06 -16.05
N TYR A 50 8.59 -8.40 -15.42
CA TYR A 50 10.00 -8.68 -15.66
C TYR A 50 10.36 -10.10 -15.18
N TYR A 51 9.91 -10.50 -14.02
CA TYR A 51 10.11 -11.84 -13.48
C TYR A 51 9.57 -12.93 -14.41
N TYR A 52 8.34 -12.80 -14.92
CA TYR A 52 7.75 -13.81 -15.80
C TYR A 52 8.42 -13.86 -17.18
N LEU A 53 9.02 -12.77 -17.63
CA LEU A 53 9.74 -12.72 -18.92
C LEU A 53 11.17 -13.24 -18.82
N THR A 54 11.82 -13.06 -17.69
CA THR A 54 13.27 -13.30 -17.53
C THR A 54 13.61 -14.42 -16.59
N THR A 55 12.67 -14.86 -15.75
CA THR A 55 12.89 -15.81 -14.63
C THR A 55 14.01 -15.34 -13.68
N ASP A 56 14.18 -14.04 -13.50
CA ASP A 56 15.16 -13.47 -12.58
C ASP A 56 14.73 -13.72 -11.13
N GLU A 57 15.38 -14.71 -10.49
CA GLU A 57 15.10 -15.12 -9.11
C GLU A 57 15.23 -13.97 -8.12
N ARG A 58 16.12 -13.03 -8.36
CA ARG A 58 16.26 -11.82 -7.53
C ARG A 58 14.96 -11.01 -7.50
N CYS A 59 14.29 -10.91 -8.63
CA CYS A 59 12.99 -10.24 -8.72
C CYS A 59 11.92 -11.00 -7.94
N GLY A 60 11.96 -12.34 -7.97
CA GLY A 60 11.09 -13.22 -7.20
C GLY A 60 11.25 -13.02 -5.70
N ASP A 61 12.49 -12.94 -5.21
CA ASP A 61 12.81 -12.67 -3.80
C ASP A 61 12.26 -11.31 -3.36
N LEU A 62 12.47 -10.26 -4.15
CA LEU A 62 11.98 -8.91 -3.85
C LEU A 62 10.44 -8.86 -3.77
N MET A 63 9.73 -9.58 -4.63
CA MET A 63 8.26 -9.67 -4.56
C MET A 63 7.82 -10.39 -3.28
N THR A 64 8.55 -11.40 -2.85
CA THR A 64 8.28 -12.13 -1.59
C THR A 64 8.53 -11.24 -0.37
N GLU A 65 9.57 -10.43 -0.37
CA GLU A 65 9.88 -9.51 0.73
C GLU A 65 8.78 -8.48 0.99
N VAL A 66 8.07 -8.04 -0.05
CA VAL A 66 7.07 -6.95 0.08
C VAL A 66 5.63 -7.44 0.23
N LYS A 67 5.36 -8.74 0.18
CA LYS A 67 4.00 -9.29 0.28
C LYS A 67 3.28 -8.91 1.57
N ASP A 68 4.02 -8.84 2.69
CA ASP A 68 3.52 -8.49 4.01
C ASP A 68 3.96 -7.09 4.47
N ALA A 69 4.29 -6.20 3.52
CA ALA A 69 4.74 -4.85 3.84
C ALA A 69 3.69 -4.01 4.61
N ASP A 70 2.41 -4.35 4.47
CA ASP A 70 1.31 -3.75 5.23
C ASP A 70 1.41 -4.00 6.74
N HIS A 71 2.04 -5.10 7.18
CA HIS A 71 2.28 -5.39 8.60
C HIS A 71 3.23 -4.39 9.24
N LYS A 72 4.06 -3.70 8.46
CA LYS A 72 4.89 -2.60 8.98
C LYS A 72 4.07 -1.45 9.56
N LEU A 73 2.80 -1.32 9.14
CA LEU A 73 1.92 -0.29 9.66
C LEU A 73 1.52 -0.46 11.13
N TYR A 74 1.76 -1.64 11.73
CA TYR A 74 1.62 -1.82 13.19
C TYR A 74 2.64 -0.98 13.97
N GLU A 75 3.83 -0.78 13.40
CA GLU A 75 4.94 -0.08 14.05
C GLU A 75 5.15 1.32 13.44
N LEU A 76 4.98 1.44 12.13
CA LEU A 76 5.22 2.66 11.37
C LEU A 76 3.89 3.30 10.95
N ASP A 77 3.55 4.40 11.59
CA ASP A 77 2.40 5.20 11.15
C ASP A 77 2.76 5.97 9.87
N PRO A 78 2.11 5.69 8.72
CA PRO A 78 2.44 6.34 7.45
C PRO A 78 2.17 7.84 7.48
N MET A 79 1.25 8.29 8.33
CA MET A 79 0.85 9.70 8.42
C MET A 79 1.57 10.49 9.51
N ARG A 80 2.36 9.84 10.33
CA ARG A 80 3.10 10.33 11.50
C ARG A 80 3.13 11.86 11.72
N LEU A 81 3.93 12.62 10.97
CA LEU A 81 4.06 14.07 11.13
C LEU A 81 2.94 14.87 10.46
N ALA A 82 2.34 14.34 9.39
CA ALA A 82 1.29 15.02 8.66
C ALA A 82 -0.09 14.94 9.35
N GLN A 83 -0.34 13.82 10.01
CA GLN A 83 -1.56 13.58 10.79
C GLN A 83 -1.20 12.80 12.05
N PRO A 84 -0.57 13.42 13.05
CA PRO A 84 -0.15 12.73 14.27
C PRO A 84 -1.38 12.19 15.02
N ARG A 85 -1.26 11.01 15.63
CA ARG A 85 -2.36 10.37 16.38
C ARG A 85 -2.85 11.22 17.57
N SER A 86 -2.04 12.11 18.09
CA SER A 86 -2.44 13.06 19.13
C SER A 86 -3.55 14.03 18.68
N GLU A 87 -3.53 14.41 17.40
CA GLU A 87 -4.52 15.33 16.80
C GLU A 87 -5.58 14.59 16.00
N TYR A 88 -5.27 13.38 15.51
CA TYR A 88 -6.13 12.51 14.73
C TYR A 88 -6.23 11.14 15.41
N PRO A 89 -6.95 11.03 16.52
CA PRO A 89 -7.04 9.79 17.29
C PRO A 89 -7.68 8.68 16.47
N CYS A 90 -7.14 7.48 16.64
CA CYS A 90 -7.59 6.30 15.93
C CYS A 90 -7.33 5.07 16.79
N THR A 91 -8.34 4.25 16.99
CA THR A 91 -8.28 3.03 17.80
C THR A 91 -7.89 1.79 16.97
N ALA A 92 -7.96 1.88 15.65
CA ALA A 92 -7.55 0.80 14.77
C ALA A 92 -6.08 0.41 14.98
N PRO A 93 -5.73 -0.87 14.75
CA PRO A 93 -4.36 -1.36 14.88
C PRO A 93 -3.36 -0.55 14.03
N ALA A 94 -3.77 -0.19 12.83
CA ALA A 94 -2.98 0.62 11.90
C ALA A 94 -3.84 1.70 11.22
N ARG A 95 -3.19 2.56 10.44
CA ARG A 95 -3.85 3.56 9.59
C ARG A 95 -3.26 3.52 8.19
N LEU A 96 -4.09 3.80 7.18
CA LEU A 96 -3.62 3.97 5.80
C LEU A 96 -4.55 4.91 5.02
N ARG A 97 -4.11 5.33 3.85
CA ARG A 97 -4.95 5.97 2.82
C ARG A 97 -5.16 5.01 1.66
N ILE A 98 -6.32 5.08 1.02
CA ILE A 98 -6.67 4.13 -0.06
C ILE A 98 -5.71 4.27 -1.23
N GLY A 99 -5.58 5.47 -1.80
CA GLY A 99 -4.78 5.70 -3.00
C GLY A 99 -3.29 5.41 -2.83
N PRO A 100 -2.61 6.03 -1.85
CA PRO A 100 -1.16 5.86 -1.70
C PRO A 100 -0.71 4.58 -1.00
N ASP A 101 -1.61 3.90 -0.27
CA ASP A 101 -1.22 2.75 0.53
C ASP A 101 -1.97 1.47 0.12
N TRP A 102 -3.29 1.44 0.32
CA TRP A 102 -4.06 0.21 0.14
C TRP A 102 -3.91 -0.38 -1.28
N LEU A 103 -4.02 0.45 -2.32
CA LEU A 103 -3.88 -0.02 -3.71
C LEU A 103 -2.50 -0.62 -3.98
N ALA A 104 -1.44 -0.08 -3.37
CA ALA A 104 -0.10 -0.64 -3.51
C ALA A 104 0.04 -1.99 -2.79
N TYR A 105 -0.49 -2.11 -1.56
CA TYR A 105 -0.51 -3.39 -0.84
C TYR A 105 -1.37 -4.42 -1.54
N ALA A 106 -2.54 -4.02 -2.03
CA ALA A 106 -3.41 -4.91 -2.79
C ALA A 106 -2.71 -5.48 -4.03
N GLY A 107 -1.89 -4.68 -4.71
CA GLY A 107 -1.05 -5.16 -5.81
C GLY A 107 0.01 -6.17 -5.37
N ASN A 108 0.61 -5.98 -4.19
CA ASN A 108 1.55 -6.97 -3.64
C ASN A 108 0.83 -8.28 -3.28
N TRP A 109 -0.34 -8.20 -2.64
CA TRP A 109 -1.17 -9.38 -2.30
C TRP A 109 -1.67 -10.11 -3.54
N MET A 110 -2.12 -9.38 -4.56
CA MET A 110 -2.56 -9.94 -5.84
C MET A 110 -1.43 -10.75 -6.49
N THR A 111 -0.22 -10.20 -6.51
CA THR A 111 0.95 -10.87 -7.08
C THR A 111 1.32 -12.12 -6.28
N GLU A 112 1.26 -12.09 -4.96
CA GLU A 112 1.55 -13.26 -4.14
C GLU A 112 0.49 -14.35 -4.32
N TRP A 113 -0.80 -13.97 -4.38
CA TRP A 113 -1.86 -14.92 -4.68
C TRP A 113 -1.70 -15.53 -6.08
N GLU A 114 -1.43 -14.73 -7.11
CA GLU A 114 -1.16 -15.19 -8.47
C GLU A 114 0.00 -16.20 -8.53
N ARG A 115 1.08 -15.92 -7.81
CA ARG A 115 2.30 -16.77 -7.81
C ARG A 115 2.17 -18.05 -7.02
N THR A 116 1.47 -18.04 -5.92
CA THR A 116 1.48 -19.13 -4.93
C THR A 116 0.13 -19.83 -4.74
N GLY A 117 -0.97 -19.21 -5.19
CA GLY A 117 -2.31 -19.68 -4.91
C GLY A 117 -2.76 -19.45 -3.45
N ASN A 118 -2.00 -18.72 -2.63
CA ASN A 118 -2.34 -18.48 -1.23
C ASN A 118 -3.57 -17.58 -1.10
N THR A 119 -4.69 -18.18 -0.72
CA THR A 119 -5.99 -17.52 -0.61
C THR A 119 -6.07 -16.48 0.51
N THR A 120 -5.15 -16.49 1.47
CA THR A 120 -5.08 -15.45 2.51
C THR A 120 -4.97 -14.05 1.89
N TYR A 121 -4.16 -13.91 0.86
CA TYR A 121 -3.98 -12.61 0.19
C TYR A 121 -5.20 -12.22 -0.66
N ARG A 122 -5.84 -13.19 -1.32
CA ARG A 122 -7.14 -12.97 -1.98
C ARG A 122 -8.18 -12.48 -0.99
N ASP A 123 -8.27 -13.12 0.16
CA ASP A 123 -9.27 -12.80 1.17
C ASP A 123 -9.06 -11.39 1.76
N LYS A 124 -7.80 -10.97 1.95
CA LYS A 124 -7.44 -9.57 2.30
C LYS A 124 -7.90 -8.58 1.22
N ILE A 125 -7.70 -8.89 -0.05
CA ILE A 125 -8.18 -8.06 -1.17
C ILE A 125 -9.71 -7.92 -1.10
N ILE A 126 -10.42 -9.04 -0.99
CA ILE A 126 -11.90 -9.05 -0.93
C ILE A 126 -12.41 -8.25 0.27
N ALA A 127 -11.80 -8.42 1.44
CA ALA A 127 -12.18 -7.68 2.65
C ALA A 127 -11.99 -6.17 2.48
N GLY A 128 -10.85 -5.74 1.93
CA GLY A 128 -10.58 -4.35 1.65
C GLY A 128 -11.50 -3.76 0.57
N MET A 129 -11.75 -4.48 -0.52
CA MET A 129 -12.69 -4.06 -1.57
C MET A 129 -14.11 -3.87 -1.02
N LYS A 130 -14.60 -4.78 -0.18
CA LYS A 130 -15.90 -4.66 0.49
C LYS A 130 -15.95 -3.44 1.40
N SER A 131 -14.90 -3.21 2.18
CA SER A 131 -14.77 -2.02 3.04
C SER A 131 -14.84 -0.74 2.21
N ILE A 132 -14.05 -0.66 1.13
CA ILE A 132 -14.02 0.50 0.22
C ILE A 132 -15.36 0.73 -0.48
N ALA A 133 -16.01 -0.34 -0.93
CA ALA A 133 -17.32 -0.25 -1.59
C ALA A 133 -18.42 0.30 -0.66
N ALA A 134 -18.30 0.09 0.64
CA ALA A 134 -19.21 0.60 1.66
C ALA A 134 -18.97 2.09 1.98
N LEU A 135 -17.83 2.67 1.61
CA LEU A 135 -17.53 4.08 1.84
C LEU A 135 -18.32 5.00 0.89
N PRO A 136 -18.76 6.19 1.34
CA PRO A 136 -19.55 7.10 0.52
C PRO A 136 -18.83 7.54 -0.77
N ASN A 137 -17.51 7.75 -0.68
CA ASN A 137 -16.69 8.19 -1.82
C ASN A 137 -15.82 7.05 -2.39
N ARG A 138 -16.00 5.83 -1.94
CA ARG A 138 -15.30 4.63 -2.40
C ARG A 138 -13.78 4.86 -2.51
N LEU A 139 -13.16 4.62 -3.66
CA LEU A 139 -11.72 4.82 -3.92
C LEU A 139 -11.25 6.26 -3.72
N PHE A 140 -12.18 7.22 -3.74
CA PHE A 140 -11.88 8.64 -3.56
C PHE A 140 -12.16 9.13 -2.14
N THR A 141 -12.31 8.22 -1.17
CA THR A 141 -12.52 8.60 0.22
C THR A 141 -11.24 9.11 0.86
N GLY A 142 -11.36 10.26 1.49
CA GLY A 142 -10.48 10.87 2.48
C GLY A 142 -9.14 11.41 2.00
N PRO A 143 -8.83 12.68 2.31
CA PRO A 143 -7.46 13.14 2.41
C PRO A 143 -6.79 12.59 3.68
N LYS A 144 -7.56 12.17 4.68
CA LYS A 144 -7.08 11.63 5.93
C LYS A 144 -6.92 10.12 5.88
N ALA A 145 -6.13 9.59 6.81
CA ALA A 145 -5.98 8.16 6.97
C ALA A 145 -7.24 7.54 7.56
N LEU A 146 -7.57 6.36 7.07
CA LEU A 146 -8.62 5.49 7.59
C LEU A 146 -8.03 4.45 8.53
N GLY A 147 -8.85 3.86 9.39
CA GLY A 147 -8.46 2.71 10.20
C GLY A 147 -8.20 1.50 9.31
N PHE A 148 -7.23 0.68 9.69
CA PHE A 148 -6.83 -0.49 8.91
C PHE A 148 -6.38 -1.62 9.84
N ASP A 149 -6.75 -2.83 9.50
CA ASP A 149 -6.23 -4.03 10.14
C ASP A 149 -5.39 -4.83 9.13
N PRO A 150 -4.05 -4.81 9.25
CA PRO A 150 -3.15 -5.56 8.39
C PRO A 150 -3.39 -7.06 8.38
N SER A 151 -3.91 -7.65 9.46
CA SER A 151 -4.16 -9.09 9.53
C SER A 151 -5.30 -9.56 8.64
N THR A 152 -6.33 -8.72 8.49
CA THR A 152 -7.56 -9.04 7.76
C THR A 152 -7.75 -8.28 6.45
N GLY A 153 -7.04 -7.17 6.28
CA GLY A 153 -7.23 -6.25 5.16
C GLY A 153 -8.44 -5.31 5.29
N ILE A 154 -9.17 -5.35 6.43
CA ILE A 154 -10.36 -4.54 6.68
C ILE A 154 -9.99 -3.08 6.88
N ILE A 155 -10.76 -2.18 6.25
CA ILE A 155 -10.68 -0.73 6.43
C ILE A 155 -11.89 -0.24 7.22
N THR A 156 -11.65 0.64 8.19
CA THR A 156 -12.69 1.24 9.04
C THR A 156 -12.66 2.76 8.99
N THR A 157 -13.76 3.40 9.39
CA THR A 157 -13.93 4.87 9.31
C THR A 157 -13.62 5.60 10.60
N GLU A 158 -13.26 4.90 11.65
CA GLU A 158 -13.09 5.47 12.99
C GLU A 158 -12.00 6.55 13.09
N CYS A 159 -11.01 6.51 12.19
CA CYS A 159 -9.94 7.50 12.17
C CYS A 159 -10.29 8.76 11.36
N ASP A 160 -11.31 8.71 10.51
CA ASP A 160 -11.78 9.85 9.72
C ASP A 160 -13.31 9.85 9.62
N PRO A 161 -14.02 10.38 10.62
CA PRO A 161 -15.48 10.39 10.62
C PRO A 161 -16.11 11.30 9.56
N LYS A 162 -15.33 12.22 8.96
CA LYS A 162 -15.85 13.16 7.94
C LYS A 162 -15.93 12.54 6.55
N LEU A 163 -15.05 11.59 6.25
CA LEU A 163 -14.99 10.88 4.97
C LEU A 163 -15.01 11.80 3.75
N GLU A 164 -14.24 12.88 3.80
CA GLU A 164 -14.13 13.84 2.71
C GLU A 164 -13.63 13.19 1.43
N THR A 165 -13.96 13.76 0.29
CA THR A 165 -13.48 13.29 -1.01
C THR A 165 -12.05 13.74 -1.25
N THR A 166 -11.23 12.86 -1.79
CA THR A 166 -9.89 13.19 -2.28
C THR A 166 -9.61 12.55 -3.64
N ASN A 167 -8.76 13.19 -4.40
CA ASN A 167 -8.21 12.62 -5.63
C ASN A 167 -6.69 12.51 -5.48
N HIS A 168 -6.25 11.47 -4.78
CA HIS A 168 -4.82 11.27 -4.58
C HIS A 168 -4.18 10.78 -5.89
N LEU A 169 -3.05 11.39 -6.24
CA LEU A 169 -2.35 11.11 -7.49
C LEU A 169 -2.03 9.61 -7.69
N MET A 170 -1.71 8.89 -6.61
CA MET A 170 -1.40 7.46 -6.70
C MET A 170 -2.60 6.59 -7.09
N THR A 171 -3.83 7.04 -6.86
CA THR A 171 -5.03 6.34 -7.33
C THR A 171 -5.05 6.30 -8.87
N ILE A 172 -4.58 7.36 -9.51
CA ILE A 172 -4.52 7.48 -10.97
C ILE A 172 -3.25 6.81 -11.51
N MET A 173 -2.12 6.93 -10.80
CA MET A 173 -0.83 6.39 -11.21
C MET A 173 -0.66 4.93 -10.80
N GLY A 174 -1.40 4.03 -11.41
CA GLY A 174 -1.31 2.57 -11.24
C GLY A 174 -2.39 1.96 -10.35
N GLY A 175 -3.13 2.76 -9.57
CA GLY A 175 -4.17 2.22 -8.69
C GLY A 175 -5.38 1.67 -9.45
N PHE A 176 -5.78 2.31 -10.53
CA PHE A 176 -6.88 1.82 -11.37
C PHE A 176 -6.53 0.54 -12.12
N GLU A 177 -5.31 0.41 -12.58
CA GLU A 177 -4.81 -0.80 -13.23
C GLU A 177 -4.86 -1.98 -12.27
N ILE A 178 -4.35 -1.81 -11.05
CA ILE A 178 -4.40 -2.84 -10.00
C ILE A 178 -5.86 -3.17 -9.65
N ALA A 179 -6.73 -2.19 -9.47
CA ALA A 179 -8.14 -2.43 -9.18
C ALA A 179 -8.84 -3.23 -10.29
N ASN A 180 -8.55 -2.89 -11.55
CA ASN A 180 -9.11 -3.61 -12.70
C ASN A 180 -8.59 -5.06 -12.79
N GLU A 181 -7.32 -5.30 -12.53
CA GLU A 181 -6.77 -6.65 -12.52
C GLU A 181 -7.34 -7.49 -11.37
N MET A 182 -7.45 -6.93 -10.17
CA MET A 182 -8.05 -7.62 -9.02
C MET A 182 -9.50 -8.05 -9.32
N MET A 183 -10.31 -7.18 -9.94
CA MET A 183 -11.67 -7.54 -10.33
C MET A 183 -11.70 -8.72 -11.29
N ARG A 184 -10.80 -8.76 -12.26
CA ARG A 184 -10.71 -9.88 -13.24
C ARG A 184 -10.24 -11.19 -12.61
N MET A 185 -9.49 -11.14 -11.53
CA MET A 185 -8.99 -12.34 -10.84
C MET A 185 -10.01 -12.91 -9.85
N ILE A 186 -10.95 -12.10 -9.38
CA ILE A 186 -11.94 -12.47 -8.36
C ILE A 186 -13.25 -12.97 -9.00
N ASP A 187 -13.59 -12.46 -10.18
CA ASP A 187 -14.75 -12.91 -10.99
C ASP A 187 -14.53 -14.32 -11.56
#